data_c2d469150b9c89328604866e0a2aa845
#
_entry.id   c2d469150b9c89328604866e0a2aa845
#
_cell.length_a   1.000
_cell.length_b   1.000
_cell.length_c   1.000
_cell.angle_alpha   90.00
_cell.angle_beta   90.00
_cell.angle_gamma   90.00
#
_symmetry.space_group_name_H-M   'P 1'
#
loop_
_entity.id
_entity.type
_entity.pdbx_description
1 polymer ?
#
loop_
_entity_poly.entity_id
_entity_poly.type
_entity_poly.pdbx_seq_one_letter_code
_entity_poly.pdbx_strand_id
1 'polypeptide(L)'
;LSANDMLRPGDWITVPGSNANGIVQEITLNTVKIQNFDNTISTIPPYTLVSASFQNWRGMVESGGRRVMKSIFLDLNTIKFCTPDMLNTFRKEIPLLADYKPDEGVTPTNSQMFRVYVEKYLTSLPVVNTDLDLIISQLQSTEYGVPIQIYFFSRNKIWKEYERIQSDIFDHFFAMIPKFELKVYQYSE
;
A
#
# COMPACT_ATOMS: atom_id res chain seq x y z
N LEU A 1 -12.80 32.34 -7.04
CA LEU A 1 -12.30 30.96 -7.26
C LEU A 1 -13.26 30.29 -8.22
N SER A 2 -12.78 30.06 -9.45
CA SER A 2 -13.57 29.36 -10.47
C SER A 2 -13.76 27.90 -9.99
N ALA A 3 -15.01 27.48 -9.77
CA ALA A 3 -15.35 26.11 -9.41
C ALA A 3 -14.81 25.07 -10.42
N ASN A 4 -14.51 25.51 -11.64
CA ASN A 4 -14.04 24.69 -12.73
C ASN A 4 -12.65 24.10 -12.54
N ASP A 5 -11.78 24.70 -11.71
CA ASP A 5 -10.44 24.16 -11.44
C ASP A 5 -10.41 23.15 -10.31
N MET A 6 -11.39 23.19 -9.42
CA MET A 6 -11.49 22.26 -8.28
C MET A 6 -12.19 20.95 -8.65
N LEU A 7 -13.16 21.03 -9.56
CA LEU A 7 -14.02 19.90 -9.95
C LEU A 7 -14.44 20.00 -11.41
N ARG A 8 -14.37 18.88 -12.12
CA ARG A 8 -14.80 18.75 -13.52
C ARG A 8 -15.65 17.49 -13.71
N PRO A 9 -16.61 17.49 -14.65
CA PRO A 9 -17.21 16.24 -15.11
C PRO A 9 -16.13 15.23 -15.53
N GLY A 10 -16.28 13.98 -15.15
CA GLY A 10 -15.27 12.93 -15.33
C GLY A 10 -14.30 12.75 -14.18
N ASP A 11 -14.23 13.66 -13.24
CA ASP A 11 -13.40 13.48 -12.03
C ASP A 11 -13.94 12.37 -11.14
N TRP A 12 -13.05 11.56 -10.62
CA TRP A 12 -13.36 10.70 -9.50
C TRP A 12 -13.19 11.48 -8.20
N ILE A 13 -14.26 11.54 -7.40
CA ILE A 13 -14.27 12.20 -6.10
C ILE A 13 -14.80 11.28 -4.99
N THR A 14 -14.33 11.52 -3.79
CA THR A 14 -14.88 10.96 -2.55
C THR A 14 -15.31 12.10 -1.65
N VAL A 15 -16.58 12.10 -1.23
CA VAL A 15 -17.14 13.13 -0.35
C VAL A 15 -17.50 12.47 0.97
N PRO A 16 -16.67 12.62 2.02
CA PRO A 16 -16.96 12.08 3.34
C PRO A 16 -18.29 12.62 3.88
N GLY A 17 -19.08 11.75 4.50
CA GLY A 17 -20.39 12.12 5.08
C GLY A 17 -21.56 12.17 4.09
N SER A 18 -21.32 12.09 2.79
CA SER A 18 -22.37 12.07 1.75
C SER A 18 -22.46 10.73 1.03
N ASN A 19 -21.71 9.72 1.46
CA ASN A 19 -21.60 8.39 0.81
C ASN A 19 -21.32 8.46 -0.70
N ALA A 20 -20.77 9.58 -1.16
CA ALA A 20 -20.42 9.76 -2.56
C ALA A 20 -18.98 9.33 -2.79
N ASN A 21 -18.80 8.32 -3.65
CA ASN A 21 -17.50 7.83 -4.11
C ASN A 21 -17.67 7.32 -5.55
N GLY A 22 -17.31 8.15 -6.51
CA GLY A 22 -17.52 7.81 -7.92
C GLY A 22 -17.13 8.94 -8.87
N ILE A 23 -17.69 8.86 -10.05
CA ILE A 23 -17.37 9.77 -11.17
C ILE A 23 -18.43 10.88 -11.25
N VAL A 24 -17.96 12.12 -11.30
CA VAL A 24 -18.81 13.28 -11.53
C VAL A 24 -19.39 13.21 -12.95
N GLN A 25 -20.72 13.16 -13.03
CA GLN A 25 -21.44 13.10 -14.31
C GLN A 25 -21.79 14.50 -14.82
N GLU A 26 -22.31 15.33 -13.93
CA GLU A 26 -22.84 16.63 -14.28
C GLU A 26 -22.64 17.61 -13.12
N ILE A 27 -22.38 18.86 -13.45
CA ILE A 27 -22.32 19.98 -12.53
C ILE A 27 -23.26 21.08 -13.02
N THR A 28 -24.27 21.43 -12.22
CA THR A 28 -25.17 22.56 -12.46
C THR A 28 -25.01 23.61 -11.36
N LEU A 29 -25.77 24.68 -11.44
CA LEU A 29 -25.78 25.71 -10.39
C LEU A 29 -26.21 25.17 -9.02
N ASN A 30 -27.09 24.17 -9.02
CA ASN A 30 -27.75 23.69 -7.80
C ASN A 30 -27.40 22.25 -7.44
N THR A 31 -26.76 21.51 -8.34
CA THR A 31 -26.48 20.08 -8.14
C THR A 31 -25.15 19.64 -8.73
N VAL A 32 -24.48 18.75 -8.02
CA VAL A 32 -23.39 17.91 -8.54
C VAL A 32 -23.87 16.46 -8.50
N LYS A 33 -23.93 15.82 -9.67
CA LYS A 33 -24.40 14.46 -9.85
C LYS A 33 -23.19 13.53 -9.98
N ILE A 34 -23.11 12.54 -9.10
CA ILE A 34 -21.99 11.59 -9.01
C ILE A 34 -22.55 10.20 -9.23
N GLN A 35 -22.00 9.48 -10.19
CA GLN A 35 -22.24 8.04 -10.32
C GLN A 35 -21.22 7.30 -9.46
N ASN A 36 -21.71 6.71 -8.38
CA ASN A 36 -20.91 5.90 -7.47
C ASN A 36 -20.45 4.60 -8.15
N PHE A 37 -19.38 3.99 -7.63
CA PHE A 37 -18.83 2.75 -8.21
C PHE A 37 -19.75 1.53 -8.02
N ASP A 38 -20.75 1.60 -7.14
CA ASP A 38 -21.83 0.61 -7.02
C ASP A 38 -23.00 0.83 -7.99
N ASN A 39 -22.84 1.74 -8.97
CA ASN A 39 -23.83 2.18 -9.94
C ASN A 39 -25.00 3.00 -9.38
N THR A 40 -25.00 3.35 -8.12
CA THR A 40 -25.96 4.31 -7.57
C THR A 40 -25.57 5.75 -7.93
N ILE A 41 -26.51 6.68 -7.80
CA ILE A 41 -26.29 8.09 -8.08
C ILE A 41 -26.47 8.89 -6.79
N SER A 42 -25.43 9.64 -6.43
CA SER A 42 -25.50 10.67 -5.39
C SER A 42 -25.66 12.03 -6.03
N THR A 43 -26.59 12.81 -5.51
CA THR A 43 -26.79 14.22 -5.91
C THR A 43 -26.54 15.08 -4.70
N ILE A 44 -25.56 15.97 -4.79
CA ILE A 44 -25.18 16.86 -3.68
C ILE A 44 -25.22 18.31 -4.13
N PRO A 45 -25.58 19.26 -3.23
CA PRO A 45 -25.47 20.68 -3.52
C PRO A 45 -24.00 21.08 -3.72
N PRO A 46 -23.64 21.96 -4.67
CA PRO A 46 -22.27 22.47 -4.80
C PRO A 46 -21.72 23.09 -3.52
N TYR A 47 -22.58 23.67 -2.71
CA TYR A 47 -22.24 24.22 -1.38
C TYR A 47 -21.56 23.18 -0.48
N THR A 48 -21.97 21.93 -0.53
CA THR A 48 -21.36 20.85 0.26
C THR A 48 -19.86 20.69 -0.05
N LEU A 49 -19.48 20.87 -1.31
CA LEU A 49 -18.08 20.77 -1.74
C LEU A 49 -17.26 22.02 -1.40
N VAL A 50 -17.90 23.14 -1.14
CA VAL A 50 -17.24 24.38 -0.71
C VAL A 50 -17.12 24.45 0.80
N SER A 51 -18.13 23.95 1.53
CA SER A 51 -18.20 24.04 2.99
C SER A 51 -17.49 22.89 3.73
N ALA A 52 -17.28 21.77 3.06
CA ALA A 52 -16.60 20.61 3.62
C ALA A 52 -15.46 20.16 2.69
N SER A 53 -14.48 19.45 3.25
CA SER A 53 -13.43 18.88 2.44
C SER A 53 -13.94 17.69 1.62
N PHE A 54 -13.46 17.55 0.41
CA PHE A 54 -13.63 16.37 -0.43
C PHE A 54 -12.30 15.98 -1.05
N GLN A 55 -12.18 14.73 -1.47
CA GLN A 55 -10.99 14.22 -2.12
C GLN A 55 -11.23 14.11 -3.63
N ASN A 56 -10.39 14.76 -4.42
CA ASN A 56 -10.39 14.62 -5.88
C ASN A 56 -9.23 13.72 -6.30
N TRP A 57 -9.53 12.60 -6.93
CA TRP A 57 -8.56 11.59 -7.34
C TRP A 57 -7.90 11.89 -8.69
N ARG A 58 -8.23 13.00 -9.35
CA ARG A 58 -7.61 13.42 -10.63
C ARG A 58 -6.08 13.42 -10.51
N GLY A 59 -5.53 13.96 -9.43
CA GLY A 59 -4.09 13.98 -9.18
C GLY A 59 -3.48 12.58 -9.18
N MET A 60 -4.16 11.60 -8.59
CA MET A 60 -3.70 10.20 -8.62
C MET A 60 -3.79 9.63 -10.04
N VAL A 61 -4.91 9.86 -10.75
CA VAL A 61 -5.11 9.36 -12.12
C VAL A 61 -4.05 9.90 -13.08
N GLU A 62 -3.65 11.16 -12.91
CA GLU A 62 -2.62 11.81 -13.72
C GLU A 62 -1.19 11.54 -13.25
N SER A 63 -1.02 11.01 -12.02
CA SER A 63 0.29 10.72 -11.43
C SER A 63 0.94 9.45 -11.96
N GLY A 64 2.21 9.25 -11.58
CA GLY A 64 2.99 8.05 -11.92
C GLY A 64 2.59 6.78 -11.17
N GLY A 65 1.61 6.80 -10.27
CA GLY A 65 1.25 5.61 -9.52
C GLY A 65 0.08 5.74 -8.56
N ARG A 66 -0.50 4.61 -8.22
CA ARG A 66 -1.52 4.46 -7.18
C ARG A 66 -0.90 3.83 -5.94
N ARG A 67 -1.08 4.47 -4.79
CA ARG A 67 -0.50 4.05 -3.53
C ARG A 67 -1.03 2.70 -3.06
N VAL A 68 -0.11 1.84 -2.64
CA VAL A 68 -0.37 0.66 -1.84
C VAL A 68 0.20 0.91 -0.45
N MET A 69 -0.60 0.73 0.57
CA MET A 69 -0.19 0.86 1.97
C MET A 69 -0.91 -0.21 2.77
N LYS A 70 -0.20 -1.30 3.07
CA LYS A 70 -0.71 -2.43 3.84
C LYS A 70 0.33 -2.91 4.83
N SER A 71 -0.13 -3.49 5.93
CA SER A 71 0.74 -4.07 6.95
C SER A 71 0.60 -5.59 7.02
N ILE A 72 1.72 -6.26 7.25
CA ILE A 72 1.77 -7.65 7.66
C ILE A 72 2.10 -7.67 9.15
N PHE A 73 1.32 -8.39 9.92
CA PHE A 73 1.50 -8.49 11.37
C PHE A 73 2.33 -9.74 11.70
N LEU A 74 3.53 -9.54 12.18
CA LEU A 74 4.42 -10.63 12.59
C LEU A 74 4.19 -11.00 14.06
N ASP A 75 4.29 -12.29 14.37
CA ASP A 75 4.34 -12.76 15.76
C ASP A 75 5.65 -12.28 16.39
N LEU A 76 5.53 -11.43 17.41
CA LEU A 76 6.65 -10.86 18.14
C LEU A 76 7.62 -11.94 18.66
N ASN A 77 7.10 -13.09 19.09
CA ASN A 77 7.90 -14.17 19.64
C ASN A 77 8.82 -14.86 18.63
N THR A 78 8.62 -14.60 17.34
CA THR A 78 9.44 -15.17 16.26
C THR A 78 10.55 -14.23 15.80
N ILE A 79 10.55 -12.99 16.26
CA ILE A 79 11.62 -12.02 15.95
C ILE A 79 12.85 -12.33 16.81
N LYS A 80 13.98 -12.55 16.16
CA LYS A 80 15.24 -12.89 16.84
C LYS A 80 16.46 -12.41 16.04
N PHE A 81 17.60 -12.32 16.71
CA PHE A 81 18.86 -12.09 16.02
C PHE A 81 19.23 -13.28 15.12
N CYS A 82 19.75 -12.97 13.95
CA CYS A 82 20.24 -13.99 13.04
C CYS A 82 21.55 -14.60 13.54
N THR A 83 21.66 -15.90 13.46
CA THR A 83 22.94 -16.59 13.58
C THR A 83 23.71 -16.51 12.26
N PRO A 84 25.05 -16.71 12.24
CA PRO A 84 25.81 -16.82 11.00
C PRO A 84 25.25 -17.86 10.03
N ASP A 85 24.78 -19.00 10.52
CA ASP A 85 24.17 -20.06 9.72
C ASP A 85 22.85 -19.61 9.07
N MET A 86 22.02 -18.87 9.80
CA MET A 86 20.79 -18.28 9.24
C MET A 86 21.12 -17.33 8.09
N LEU A 87 22.08 -16.42 8.28
CA LEU A 87 22.49 -15.49 7.23
C LEU A 87 23.06 -16.21 5.99
N ASN A 88 23.84 -17.26 6.19
CA ASN A 88 24.35 -18.08 5.10
C ASN A 88 23.22 -18.80 4.35
N THR A 89 22.23 -19.32 5.07
CA THR A 89 21.04 -19.95 4.49
C THR A 89 20.24 -18.94 3.67
N PHE A 90 20.01 -17.73 4.20
CA PHE A 90 19.29 -16.68 3.46
C PHE A 90 20.00 -16.30 2.16
N ARG A 91 21.32 -16.12 2.20
CA ARG A 91 22.10 -15.81 0.99
C ARG A 91 22.05 -16.93 -0.04
N LYS A 92 22.08 -18.18 0.40
CA LYS A 92 22.08 -19.37 -0.47
C LYS A 92 20.71 -19.62 -1.09
N GLU A 93 19.63 -19.46 -0.31
CA GLU A 93 18.29 -19.87 -0.72
C GLU A 93 17.46 -18.73 -1.30
N ILE A 94 17.83 -17.47 -1.02
CA ILE A 94 17.09 -16.28 -1.45
C ILE A 94 17.98 -15.45 -2.38
N PRO A 95 17.82 -15.56 -3.71
CA PRO A 95 18.72 -14.92 -4.68
C PRO A 95 18.87 -13.41 -4.48
N LEU A 96 17.81 -12.71 -4.11
CA LEU A 96 17.84 -11.26 -3.84
C LEU A 96 18.70 -10.88 -2.63
N LEU A 97 19.05 -11.83 -1.77
CA LEU A 97 19.90 -11.62 -0.61
C LEU A 97 21.33 -12.17 -0.79
N ALA A 98 21.66 -12.72 -1.95
CA ALA A 98 22.95 -13.35 -2.20
C ALA A 98 24.16 -12.44 -1.88
N ASP A 99 24.03 -11.16 -2.21
CA ASP A 99 25.08 -10.16 -2.01
C ASP A 99 24.91 -9.34 -0.73
N TYR A 100 23.90 -9.65 0.09
CA TYR A 100 23.65 -8.89 1.31
C TYR A 100 24.80 -9.08 2.31
N LYS A 101 25.30 -7.96 2.82
CA LYS A 101 26.25 -7.91 3.93
C LYS A 101 25.71 -6.96 5.00
N PRO A 102 25.60 -7.42 6.27
CA PRO A 102 25.29 -6.51 7.35
C PRO A 102 26.41 -5.47 7.52
N ASP A 103 26.07 -4.34 8.12
CA ASP A 103 27.06 -3.33 8.49
C ASP A 103 28.06 -3.93 9.51
N GLU A 104 29.31 -3.42 9.50
CA GLU A 104 30.37 -3.92 10.37
C GLU A 104 29.95 -3.82 11.86
N GLY A 105 30.05 -4.93 12.58
CA GLY A 105 29.68 -5.01 13.98
C GLY A 105 28.18 -5.07 14.26
N VAL A 106 27.32 -5.14 13.25
CA VAL A 106 25.87 -5.23 13.39
C VAL A 106 25.39 -6.66 13.14
N THR A 107 24.66 -7.22 14.11
CA THR A 107 23.94 -8.49 13.93
C THR A 107 22.48 -8.18 13.58
N PRO A 108 22.02 -8.46 12.34
CA PRO A 108 20.64 -8.20 11.97
C PRO A 108 19.67 -9.18 12.63
N THR A 109 18.42 -8.75 12.78
CA THR A 109 17.31 -9.65 13.11
C THR A 109 16.75 -10.29 11.85
N ASN A 110 16.04 -11.41 12.00
CA ASN A 110 15.32 -12.02 10.89
C ASN A 110 14.23 -11.11 10.32
N SER A 111 13.57 -10.30 11.15
CA SER A 111 12.61 -9.28 10.71
C SER A 111 13.29 -8.19 9.87
N GLN A 112 14.50 -7.78 10.23
CA GLN A 112 15.29 -6.84 9.42
C GLN A 112 15.62 -7.45 8.05
N MET A 113 16.03 -8.70 8.02
CA MET A 113 16.32 -9.43 6.78
C MET A 113 15.07 -9.53 5.89
N PHE A 114 13.91 -9.79 6.48
CA PHE A 114 12.64 -9.79 5.76
C PHE A 114 12.32 -8.41 5.16
N ARG A 115 12.51 -7.33 5.91
CA ARG A 115 12.29 -5.96 5.38
C ARG A 115 13.22 -5.62 4.22
N VAL A 116 14.50 -6.00 4.32
CA VAL A 116 15.47 -5.84 3.23
C VAL A 116 15.02 -6.62 2.00
N TYR A 117 14.58 -7.85 2.19
CA TYR A 117 14.04 -8.68 1.10
C TYR A 117 12.84 -8.03 0.42
N VAL A 118 11.86 -7.56 1.21
CA VAL A 118 10.64 -6.92 0.68
C VAL A 118 10.99 -5.70 -0.18
N GLU A 119 11.91 -4.86 0.28
CA GLU A 119 12.37 -3.69 -0.49
C GLU A 119 13.02 -4.09 -1.82
N LYS A 120 13.95 -5.05 -1.78
CA LYS A 120 14.61 -5.56 -2.99
C LYS A 120 13.64 -6.22 -3.96
N TYR A 121 12.69 -6.99 -3.45
CA TYR A 121 11.67 -7.62 -4.27
C TYR A 121 10.79 -6.59 -4.98
N LEU A 122 10.25 -5.61 -4.25
CA LEU A 122 9.43 -4.55 -4.83
C LEU A 122 10.21 -3.74 -5.88
N THR A 123 11.44 -3.40 -5.58
CA THR A 123 12.32 -2.66 -6.52
C THR A 123 12.59 -3.45 -7.81
N SER A 124 12.56 -4.77 -7.77
CA SER A 124 12.76 -5.64 -8.93
C SER A 124 11.54 -5.75 -9.84
N LEU A 125 10.36 -5.36 -9.38
CA LEU A 125 9.10 -5.50 -10.12
C LEU A 125 8.87 -4.29 -11.05
N PRO A 126 8.69 -4.51 -12.38
CA PRO A 126 8.42 -3.41 -13.32
C PRO A 126 7.15 -2.62 -13.01
N VAL A 127 6.17 -3.25 -12.36
CA VAL A 127 4.89 -2.63 -12.00
C VAL A 127 5.01 -1.64 -10.83
N VAL A 128 6.10 -1.69 -10.07
CA VAL A 128 6.37 -0.77 -8.96
C VAL A 128 7.10 0.46 -9.48
N ASN A 129 6.57 1.65 -9.18
CA ASN A 129 7.23 2.90 -9.54
C ASN A 129 8.24 3.31 -8.46
N THR A 130 9.53 3.07 -8.75
CA THR A 130 10.63 3.40 -7.83
C THR A 130 11.04 4.87 -7.83
N ASP A 131 10.48 5.70 -8.70
CA ASP A 131 10.65 7.15 -8.66
C ASP A 131 9.78 7.81 -7.57
N LEU A 132 8.82 7.07 -7.05
CA LEU A 132 7.97 7.47 -5.92
C LEU A 132 8.41 6.75 -4.64
N ASP A 133 7.89 7.22 -3.50
CA ASP A 133 8.28 6.67 -2.20
C ASP A 133 8.03 5.16 -2.11
N LEU A 134 9.05 4.44 -1.66
CA LEU A 134 9.01 3.03 -1.33
C LEU A 134 9.58 2.89 0.08
N ILE A 135 8.73 2.53 1.05
CA ILE A 135 9.07 2.53 2.47
C ILE A 135 8.59 1.23 3.10
N ILE A 136 9.52 0.49 3.68
CA ILE A 136 9.23 -0.71 4.47
C ILE A 136 9.59 -0.40 5.90
N SER A 137 8.59 -0.27 6.77
CA SER A 137 8.81 0.18 8.15
C SER A 137 8.12 -0.73 9.16
N GLN A 138 8.76 -0.86 10.32
CA GLN A 138 8.14 -1.46 11.49
C GLN A 138 7.36 -0.38 12.22
N LEU A 139 6.07 -0.60 12.44
CA LEU A 139 5.23 0.27 13.25
C LEU A 139 5.22 -0.19 14.71
N GLN A 140 4.54 0.58 15.56
CA GLN A 140 4.39 0.22 16.96
C GLN A 140 3.71 -1.15 17.10
N SER A 141 4.26 -2.01 17.95
CA SER A 141 3.68 -3.31 18.26
C SER A 141 2.29 -3.15 18.89
N THR A 142 1.41 -4.08 18.55
CA THR A 142 0.03 -4.13 19.03
C THR A 142 -0.26 -5.48 19.67
N GLU A 143 -1.45 -5.64 20.22
CA GLU A 143 -1.96 -6.94 20.68
C GLU A 143 -2.10 -7.97 19.54
N TYR A 144 -2.11 -7.52 18.29
CA TYR A 144 -2.16 -8.35 17.08
C TYR A 144 -0.77 -8.56 16.45
N GLY A 145 0.30 -8.37 17.20
CA GLY A 145 1.68 -8.55 16.73
C GLY A 145 2.36 -7.26 16.29
N VAL A 146 3.46 -7.43 15.57
CA VAL A 146 4.30 -6.32 15.09
C VAL A 146 3.98 -6.02 13.64
N PRO A 147 3.38 -4.86 13.32
CA PRO A 147 3.08 -4.49 11.94
C PRO A 147 4.36 -4.14 11.18
N ILE A 148 4.56 -4.78 10.04
CA ILE A 148 5.50 -4.33 9.03
C ILE A 148 4.68 -3.66 7.92
N GLN A 149 4.74 -2.34 7.86
CA GLN A 149 4.04 -1.55 6.86
C GLN A 149 4.83 -1.54 5.55
N ILE A 150 4.15 -1.90 4.49
CA ILE A 150 4.67 -1.94 3.13
C ILE A 150 3.98 -0.85 2.33
N TYR A 151 4.76 0.16 1.95
CA TYR A 151 4.28 1.38 1.30
C TYR A 151 4.99 1.55 -0.03
N PHE A 152 4.24 1.54 -1.12
CA PHE A 152 4.77 1.74 -2.47
C PHE A 152 3.68 2.22 -3.44
N PHE A 153 4.07 2.52 -4.68
CA PHE A 153 3.17 2.95 -5.74
C PHE A 153 3.17 1.97 -6.90
N SER A 154 1.97 1.52 -7.28
CA SER A 154 1.77 0.72 -8.49
C SER A 154 1.66 1.62 -9.71
N ARG A 155 2.41 1.33 -10.78
CA ARG A 155 2.27 2.03 -12.07
C ARG A 155 0.90 1.80 -12.71
N ASN A 156 0.36 0.59 -12.56
CA ASN A 156 -0.98 0.29 -13.02
C ASN A 156 -2.00 0.77 -11.98
N LYS A 157 -2.87 1.67 -12.39
CA LYS A 157 -3.85 2.35 -11.54
C LYS A 157 -5.27 1.86 -11.77
N ILE A 158 -5.49 1.01 -12.79
CA ILE A 158 -6.80 0.41 -13.10
C ILE A 158 -7.21 -0.48 -11.94
N TRP A 159 -8.40 -0.26 -11.38
CA TRP A 159 -8.84 -0.87 -10.12
C TRP A 159 -8.67 -2.38 -10.09
N LYS A 160 -9.19 -3.10 -11.06
CA LYS A 160 -9.06 -4.56 -11.12
C LYS A 160 -7.60 -5.04 -11.10
N GLU A 161 -6.76 -4.41 -11.92
CA GLU A 161 -5.34 -4.77 -11.99
C GLU A 161 -4.56 -4.34 -10.73
N TYR A 162 -4.88 -3.17 -10.19
CA TYR A 162 -4.32 -2.69 -8.93
C TYR A 162 -4.60 -3.65 -7.76
N GLU A 163 -5.83 -4.18 -7.66
CA GLU A 163 -6.18 -5.17 -6.63
C GLU A 163 -5.48 -6.52 -6.87
N ARG A 164 -5.39 -6.96 -8.14
CA ARG A 164 -4.67 -8.19 -8.48
C ARG A 164 -3.18 -8.09 -8.14
N ILE A 165 -2.53 -7.00 -8.51
CA ILE A 165 -1.11 -6.75 -8.22
C ILE A 165 -0.84 -6.80 -6.72
N GLN A 166 -1.68 -6.13 -5.92
CA GLN A 166 -1.55 -6.19 -4.46
C GLN A 166 -1.68 -7.61 -3.93
N SER A 167 -2.70 -8.34 -4.40
CA SER A 167 -2.95 -9.71 -3.97
C SER A 167 -1.74 -10.62 -4.27
N ASP A 168 -1.24 -10.57 -5.49
CA ASP A 168 -0.10 -11.39 -5.92
C ASP A 168 1.18 -11.06 -5.11
N ILE A 169 1.45 -9.78 -4.87
CA ILE A 169 2.62 -9.33 -4.10
C ILE A 169 2.52 -9.78 -2.64
N PHE A 170 1.37 -9.58 -2.01
CA PHE A 170 1.21 -9.95 -0.59
C PHE A 170 1.15 -11.46 -0.39
N ASP A 171 0.54 -12.23 -1.29
CA ASP A 171 0.63 -13.70 -1.29
C ASP A 171 2.08 -14.18 -1.33
N HIS A 172 2.89 -13.54 -2.19
CA HIS A 172 4.32 -13.84 -2.25
C HIS A 172 5.02 -13.56 -0.92
N PHE A 173 4.75 -12.42 -0.29
CA PHE A 173 5.35 -12.09 1.01
C PHE A 173 4.91 -13.07 2.10
N PHE A 174 3.64 -13.43 2.16
CA PHE A 174 3.17 -14.44 3.11
C PHE A 174 3.86 -15.78 2.92
N ALA A 175 4.05 -16.21 1.68
CA ALA A 175 4.77 -17.45 1.38
C ALA A 175 6.26 -17.40 1.75
N MET A 176 6.87 -16.21 1.70
CA MET A 176 8.28 -16.01 2.05
C MET A 176 8.56 -15.92 3.56
N ILE A 177 7.60 -15.45 4.35
CA ILE A 177 7.79 -15.22 5.79
C ILE A 177 8.41 -16.43 6.52
N PRO A 178 7.94 -17.68 6.32
CA PRO A 178 8.54 -18.84 7.00
C PRO A 178 10.02 -19.08 6.66
N LYS A 179 10.48 -18.65 5.48
CA LYS A 179 11.88 -18.77 5.09
C LYS A 179 12.82 -17.89 5.92
N PHE A 180 12.28 -16.88 6.57
CA PHE A 180 12.99 -16.03 7.54
C PHE A 180 12.83 -16.50 8.99
N GLU A 181 12.28 -17.69 9.21
CA GLU A 181 11.97 -18.21 10.54
C GLU A 181 11.03 -17.28 11.32
N LEU A 182 10.15 -16.60 10.59
CA LEU A 182 9.10 -15.72 11.09
C LEU A 182 7.74 -16.40 10.95
N LYS A 183 6.78 -15.96 11.77
CA LYS A 183 5.38 -16.33 11.65
C LYS A 183 4.52 -15.07 11.57
N VAL A 184 3.45 -15.14 10.80
CA VAL A 184 2.37 -14.16 10.85
C VAL A 184 1.59 -14.37 12.14
N TYR A 185 1.22 -13.27 12.80
CA TYR A 185 0.30 -13.36 13.93
C TYR A 185 -1.08 -13.76 13.43
N GLN A 186 -1.62 -14.81 14.00
CA GLN A 186 -3.03 -15.20 13.84
C GLN A 186 -3.59 -15.53 15.22
N TYR A 187 -4.76 -14.98 15.50
CA TYR A 187 -5.48 -15.34 16.72
C TYR A 187 -5.89 -16.82 16.61
N SER A 188 -5.42 -17.62 17.54
CA SER A 188 -5.91 -18.99 17.74
C SER A 188 -6.73 -18.99 19.02
N GLU A 189 -7.99 -19.43 18.94
CA GLU A 189 -8.81 -19.73 20.11
C GLU A 189 -8.18 -20.84 20.95
#